data_82a50c44b83641eeb73eee0a3aad73fa
#
_entry.id   82a50c44b83641eeb73eee0a3aad73fa
#
_cell.length_a   1.000
_cell.length_b   1.000
_cell.length_c   1.000
_cell.angle_alpha   90.00
_cell.angle_beta   90.00
_cell.angle_gamma   90.00
#
_symmetry.space_group_name_H-M   'P 1'
#
loop_
_entity.id
_entity.type
_entity.pdbx_description
1 polymer ?
#
loop_
_entity_poly.entity_id
_entity_poly.type
_entity_poly.pdbx_seq_one_letter_code
_entity_poly.pdbx_strand_id
1 'polypeptide(L)'
;MVVVGGIHGNEPGGVIAVQRVMQELRQRKLDMRGRLLGLAGNRTALEHDVRYLTRDLNRRWYPDHLARLRDQPREQDSSEDTEQRELLHIFDRLDERFDHPLVVIDLHSFSAEGPPFSVVADTLRNRPIAYELRVPIIFGLEEAVEGTLLGYLADLGHIAIGFEAGQHEDPLTIENHVAALWVAMVAAGLLRRADVPELSRHEERLEQAAAGLPRAVEIVYRHAIRPEHEFRMDPGFVNFQAIRRGQRLAIDREGEVGSPSAGRILMPLYQGLGEDGFFVARELGNARLQLSAALRKLRVDG
;
A
#
# COMPACT_ATOMS: atom_id res chain seq x y z
N MET A 1 -14.88 -6.73 3.91
CA MET A 1 -13.74 -5.97 3.36
C MET A 1 -13.56 -4.70 4.15
N VAL A 2 -12.34 -4.36 4.50
CA VAL A 2 -11.96 -3.10 5.17
C VAL A 2 -11.07 -2.33 4.20
N VAL A 3 -11.29 -1.03 4.13
CA VAL A 3 -10.46 -0.12 3.35
C VAL A 3 -9.91 0.93 4.29
N VAL A 4 -8.61 1.07 4.37
CA VAL A 4 -7.92 2.12 5.11
C VAL A 4 -7.41 3.14 4.11
N GLY A 5 -7.60 4.41 4.38
CA GLY A 5 -7.01 5.50 3.60
C GLY A 5 -6.43 6.55 4.55
N GLY A 6 -5.37 7.21 4.14
CA GLY A 6 -4.76 8.28 4.92
C GLY A 6 -4.07 7.79 6.21
N ILE A 7 -3.38 6.66 6.18
CA ILE A 7 -2.48 6.26 7.26
C ILE A 7 -1.30 7.25 7.36
N HIS A 8 -0.97 7.90 6.25
CA HIS A 8 -0.18 9.13 6.21
C HIS A 8 -1.10 10.31 5.90
N GLY A 9 -1.01 11.39 6.67
CA GLY A 9 -1.96 12.49 6.57
C GLY A 9 -1.81 13.36 5.32
N ASN A 10 -0.66 13.36 4.67
CA ASN A 10 -0.44 14.01 3.37
C ASN A 10 -0.91 13.15 2.17
N GLU A 11 -1.67 12.07 2.42
CA GLU A 11 -2.20 11.16 1.39
C GLU A 11 -3.75 11.12 1.45
N PRO A 12 -4.47 12.26 1.32
CA PRO A 12 -5.92 12.31 1.50
C PRO A 12 -6.71 11.61 0.38
N GLY A 13 -6.06 11.33 -0.77
CA GLY A 13 -6.70 10.75 -1.95
C GLY A 13 -7.43 9.43 -1.67
N GLY A 14 -6.87 8.58 -0.82
CA GLY A 14 -7.49 7.32 -0.40
C GLY A 14 -8.79 7.53 0.37
N VAL A 15 -8.83 8.48 1.30
CA VAL A 15 -10.03 8.82 2.09
C VAL A 15 -11.13 9.38 1.18
N ILE A 16 -10.77 10.28 0.27
CA ILE A 16 -11.71 10.88 -0.71
C ILE A 16 -12.32 9.79 -1.60
N ALA A 17 -11.50 8.87 -2.09
CA ALA A 17 -11.97 7.76 -2.91
C ALA A 17 -12.92 6.84 -2.17
N VAL A 18 -12.63 6.49 -0.90
CA VAL A 18 -13.52 5.70 -0.05
C VAL A 18 -14.87 6.40 0.14
N GLN A 19 -14.86 7.69 0.48
CA GLN A 19 -16.10 8.46 0.67
C GLN A 19 -16.94 8.46 -0.61
N ARG A 20 -16.31 8.67 -1.77
CA ARG A 20 -16.98 8.68 -3.09
C ARG A 20 -17.59 7.32 -3.41
N VAL A 21 -16.86 6.24 -3.27
CA VAL A 21 -17.35 4.87 -3.52
C VAL A 21 -18.48 4.53 -2.56
N MET A 22 -18.36 4.86 -1.27
CA MET A 22 -19.42 4.63 -0.28
C MET A 22 -20.69 5.41 -0.60
N GLN A 23 -20.57 6.64 -1.09
CA GLN A 23 -21.69 7.44 -1.55
C GLN A 23 -22.40 6.82 -2.76
N GLU A 24 -21.62 6.38 -3.77
CA GLU A 24 -22.14 5.70 -4.98
C GLU A 24 -22.87 4.40 -4.61
N LEU A 25 -22.29 3.57 -3.74
CA LEU A 25 -22.92 2.33 -3.25
C LEU A 25 -24.29 2.59 -2.62
N ARG A 26 -24.40 3.63 -1.76
CA ARG A 26 -25.67 4.02 -1.11
C ARG A 26 -26.69 4.49 -2.13
N GLN A 27 -26.30 5.32 -3.10
CA GLN A 27 -27.19 5.83 -4.14
C GLN A 27 -27.74 4.72 -5.03
N ARG A 28 -26.87 3.78 -5.42
CA ARG A 28 -27.21 2.67 -6.32
C ARG A 28 -27.94 1.53 -5.62
N LYS A 29 -27.92 1.46 -4.29
CA LYS A 29 -28.54 0.39 -3.47
C LYS A 29 -28.14 -1.00 -3.94
N LEU A 30 -26.83 -1.19 -4.21
CA LEU A 30 -26.31 -2.48 -4.70
C LEU A 30 -26.44 -3.55 -3.61
N ASP A 31 -26.78 -4.77 -4.05
CA ASP A 31 -26.85 -5.95 -3.18
C ASP A 31 -25.45 -6.49 -2.93
N MET A 32 -24.90 -6.19 -1.75
CA MET A 32 -23.56 -6.61 -1.36
C MET A 32 -23.56 -7.95 -0.63
N ARG A 33 -22.70 -8.87 -1.06
CA ARG A 33 -22.49 -10.18 -0.44
C ARG A 33 -21.49 -10.11 0.73
N GLY A 34 -21.69 -9.16 1.61
CA GLY A 34 -20.79 -8.92 2.73
C GLY A 34 -20.89 -7.50 3.23
N ARG A 35 -19.81 -7.03 3.87
CA ARG A 35 -19.76 -5.68 4.43
C ARG A 35 -18.52 -4.96 3.96
N LEU A 36 -18.66 -3.66 3.67
CA LEU A 36 -17.57 -2.75 3.39
C LEU A 36 -17.48 -1.74 4.54
N LEU A 37 -16.27 -1.62 5.10
CA LEU A 37 -15.92 -0.64 6.12
C LEU A 37 -14.79 0.24 5.58
N GLY A 38 -14.99 1.55 5.58
CA GLY A 38 -13.95 2.54 5.27
C GLY A 38 -13.44 3.19 6.53
N LEU A 39 -12.13 3.28 6.68
CA LEU A 39 -11.44 3.87 7.82
C LEU A 39 -10.49 4.98 7.35
N ALA A 40 -10.42 6.07 8.12
CA ALA A 40 -9.32 7.04 8.03
C ALA A 40 -8.23 6.61 9.01
N GLY A 41 -7.00 6.47 8.52
CA GLY A 41 -5.90 5.91 9.28
C GLY A 41 -5.35 6.85 10.35
N ASN A 42 -4.84 8.02 9.95
CA ASN A 42 -4.28 9.03 10.85
C ASN A 42 -5.03 10.35 10.67
N ARG A 43 -6.17 10.48 11.37
CA ARG A 43 -7.08 11.64 11.22
C ARG A 43 -6.43 12.95 11.61
N THR A 44 -5.66 12.94 12.69
CA THR A 44 -5.00 14.15 13.17
C THR A 44 -3.93 14.62 12.18
N ALA A 45 -3.17 13.72 11.56
CA ALA A 45 -2.21 14.08 10.53
C ALA A 45 -2.89 14.55 9.23
N LEU A 46 -4.03 13.94 8.86
CA LEU A 46 -4.88 14.39 7.74
C LEU A 46 -5.40 15.82 7.91
N GLU A 47 -5.81 16.18 9.13
CA GLU A 47 -6.26 17.55 9.46
C GLU A 47 -5.16 18.60 9.30
N HIS A 48 -3.90 18.20 9.47
CA HIS A 48 -2.73 19.07 9.35
C HIS A 48 -2.00 18.97 8.01
N ASP A 49 -2.46 18.11 7.11
CA ASP A 49 -1.81 17.86 5.81
C ASP A 49 -0.32 17.53 5.93
N VAL A 50 0.03 16.69 6.91
CA VAL A 50 1.39 16.23 7.15
C VAL A 50 1.45 14.70 7.15
N ARG A 51 2.59 14.13 6.79
CA ARG A 51 2.76 12.67 6.77
C ARG A 51 2.43 12.05 8.14
N TYR A 52 2.96 12.64 9.21
CA TYR A 52 2.68 12.30 10.61
C TYR A 52 3.04 13.50 11.50
N LEU A 53 2.57 13.50 12.74
CA LEU A 53 2.86 14.55 13.73
C LEU A 53 4.10 14.25 14.54
N THR A 54 4.19 13.05 15.11
CA THR A 54 5.29 12.66 15.98
C THR A 54 6.11 11.50 15.41
N ARG A 55 5.46 10.50 14.82
CA ARG A 55 6.11 9.28 14.31
C ARG A 55 5.27 8.66 13.20
N ASP A 56 5.95 8.01 12.25
CA ASP A 56 5.26 7.32 11.16
C ASP A 56 4.38 6.17 11.69
N LEU A 57 3.07 6.35 11.61
CA LEU A 57 2.08 5.37 12.06
C LEU A 57 2.25 4.02 11.34
N ASN A 58 2.69 4.05 10.07
CA ASN A 58 2.91 2.85 9.27
C ASN A 58 4.31 2.23 9.43
N ARG A 59 4.98 2.51 10.58
CA ARG A 59 6.26 1.93 11.00
C ARG A 59 6.22 1.42 12.45
N ARG A 60 5.04 1.21 13.02
CA ARG A 60 4.87 0.94 14.46
C ARG A 60 3.98 -0.28 14.78
N TRP A 61 3.69 -1.10 13.78
CA TRP A 61 2.84 -2.29 13.95
C TRP A 61 3.65 -3.52 14.38
N TYR A 62 4.57 -3.34 15.33
CA TYR A 62 5.34 -4.42 15.92
C TYR A 62 4.63 -5.03 17.13
N PRO A 63 4.66 -6.36 17.34
CA PRO A 63 4.04 -7.02 18.49
C PRO A 63 4.41 -6.38 19.82
N ASP A 64 5.69 -6.10 20.06
CA ASP A 64 6.17 -5.51 21.32
C ASP A 64 5.66 -4.06 21.51
N HIS A 65 5.57 -3.28 20.45
CA HIS A 65 5.00 -1.94 20.54
C HIS A 65 3.50 -1.99 20.81
N LEU A 66 2.78 -2.86 20.11
CA LEU A 66 1.34 -3.02 20.30
C LEU A 66 0.99 -3.55 21.69
N ALA A 67 1.79 -4.46 22.25
CA ALA A 67 1.64 -4.91 23.63
C ALA A 67 1.81 -3.75 24.61
N ARG A 68 2.89 -2.97 24.47
CA ARG A 68 3.11 -1.76 25.29
C ARG A 68 1.96 -0.76 25.15
N LEU A 69 1.49 -0.52 23.93
CA LEU A 69 0.39 0.38 23.65
C LEU A 69 -0.89 -0.05 24.35
N ARG A 70 -1.18 -1.37 24.44
CA ARG A 70 -2.35 -1.90 25.17
C ARG A 70 -2.25 -1.65 26.68
N ASP A 71 -1.05 -1.72 27.25
CA ASP A 71 -0.80 -1.63 28.68
C ASP A 71 -0.59 -0.19 29.19
N GLN A 72 -0.12 0.73 28.33
CA GLN A 72 0.16 2.10 28.77
C GLN A 72 -1.13 2.92 28.98
N PRO A 73 -1.14 3.84 29.98
CA PRO A 73 -2.23 4.78 30.19
C PRO A 73 -2.42 5.69 28.95
N ARG A 74 -3.69 5.97 28.61
CA ARG A 74 -4.02 6.78 27.44
C ARG A 74 -3.47 8.21 27.47
N GLU A 75 -3.24 8.75 28.66
CA GLU A 75 -2.66 10.07 28.88
C GLU A 75 -1.20 10.17 28.41
N GLN A 76 -0.56 9.04 28.17
CA GLN A 76 0.81 8.95 27.64
C GLN A 76 0.84 8.71 26.12
N ASP A 77 -0.33 8.55 25.49
CA ASP A 77 -0.40 8.33 24.05
C ASP A 77 0.05 9.57 23.28
N SER A 78 0.91 9.37 22.28
CA SER A 78 1.13 10.36 21.24
C SER A 78 -0.10 10.46 20.33
N SER A 79 -0.10 11.40 19.40
CA SER A 79 -1.15 11.51 18.41
C SER A 79 -1.32 10.19 17.65
N GLU A 80 -0.23 9.62 17.14
CA GLU A 80 -0.26 8.37 16.40
C GLU A 80 -0.59 7.16 17.28
N ASP A 81 -0.19 7.16 18.54
CA ASP A 81 -0.59 6.09 19.48
C ASP A 81 -2.10 6.07 19.70
N THR A 82 -2.74 7.24 19.76
CA THR A 82 -4.21 7.35 19.85
C THR A 82 -4.88 6.79 18.60
N GLU A 83 -4.45 7.18 17.41
CA GLU A 83 -4.99 6.67 16.14
C GLU A 83 -4.75 5.16 15.98
N GLN A 84 -3.56 4.68 16.34
CA GLN A 84 -3.22 3.26 16.28
C GLN A 84 -4.09 2.42 17.22
N ARG A 85 -4.32 2.90 18.43
CA ARG A 85 -5.19 2.24 19.42
C ARG A 85 -6.63 2.11 18.92
N GLU A 86 -7.15 3.13 18.23
CA GLU A 86 -8.50 3.07 17.65
C GLU A 86 -8.57 2.07 16.50
N LEU A 87 -7.57 2.06 15.61
CA LEU A 87 -7.49 1.06 14.54
C LEU A 87 -7.39 -0.36 15.10
N LEU A 88 -6.54 -0.59 16.09
CA LEU A 88 -6.41 -1.88 16.77
C LEU A 88 -7.75 -2.34 17.36
N HIS A 89 -8.44 -1.46 18.08
CA HIS A 89 -9.74 -1.80 18.65
C HIS A 89 -10.75 -2.20 17.57
N ILE A 90 -10.75 -1.54 16.42
CA ILE A 90 -11.63 -1.90 15.30
C ILE A 90 -11.25 -3.28 14.74
N PHE A 91 -9.96 -3.56 14.50
CA PHE A 91 -9.51 -4.87 13.99
C PHE A 91 -9.78 -5.98 14.99
N ASP A 92 -9.46 -5.80 16.28
CA ASP A 92 -9.76 -6.77 17.34
C ASP A 92 -11.27 -7.12 17.36
N ARG A 93 -12.16 -6.12 17.24
CA ARG A 93 -13.61 -6.32 17.17
C ARG A 93 -14.10 -7.03 15.90
N LEU A 94 -13.40 -6.81 14.78
CA LEU A 94 -13.72 -7.51 13.53
C LEU A 94 -13.28 -8.98 13.61
N ASP A 95 -12.13 -9.28 14.22
CA ASP A 95 -11.63 -10.64 14.41
C ASP A 95 -12.51 -11.43 15.37
N GLU A 96 -12.99 -10.82 16.46
CA GLU A 96 -13.98 -11.45 17.37
C GLU A 96 -15.30 -11.77 16.65
N ARG A 97 -15.66 -11.02 15.61
CA ARG A 97 -16.95 -11.14 14.93
C ARG A 97 -16.97 -12.09 13.75
N PHE A 98 -15.83 -12.27 13.09
CA PHE A 98 -15.74 -13.02 11.83
C PHE A 98 -14.69 -14.12 11.92
N ASP A 99 -15.11 -15.37 11.71
CA ASP A 99 -14.24 -16.56 11.75
C ASP A 99 -13.42 -16.76 10.46
N HIS A 100 -13.39 -15.77 9.56
CA HIS A 100 -12.65 -15.86 8.29
C HIS A 100 -11.77 -14.66 8.09
N PRO A 101 -10.70 -14.82 7.27
CA PRO A 101 -9.79 -13.74 6.98
C PRO A 101 -10.52 -12.51 6.40
N LEU A 102 -10.19 -11.34 6.92
CA LEU A 102 -10.62 -10.07 6.33
C LEU A 102 -9.90 -9.85 5.01
N VAL A 103 -10.53 -9.13 4.09
CA VAL A 103 -9.85 -8.51 2.95
C VAL A 103 -9.62 -7.05 3.33
N VAL A 104 -8.36 -6.64 3.43
CA VAL A 104 -7.98 -5.28 3.77
C VAL A 104 -7.23 -4.65 2.60
N ILE A 105 -7.66 -3.46 2.20
CA ILE A 105 -6.97 -2.63 1.20
C ILE A 105 -6.49 -1.37 1.92
N ASP A 106 -5.18 -1.14 1.89
CA ASP A 106 -4.55 0.08 2.40
C ASP A 106 -4.19 0.99 1.22
N LEU A 107 -4.80 2.18 1.20
CA LEU A 107 -4.72 3.11 0.08
C LEU A 107 -3.65 4.17 0.34
N HIS A 108 -2.66 4.18 -0.51
CA HIS A 108 -1.49 5.07 -0.47
C HIS A 108 -1.30 5.86 -1.75
N SER A 109 -0.48 6.88 -1.64
CA SER A 109 0.12 7.61 -2.76
C SER A 109 1.57 7.92 -2.44
N PHE A 110 2.34 8.41 -3.42
CA PHE A 110 3.76 8.68 -3.27
C PHE A 110 4.14 10.06 -3.79
N SER A 111 5.31 10.57 -3.37
CA SER A 111 5.75 11.94 -3.68
C SER A 111 6.28 12.14 -5.11
N ALA A 112 6.73 11.06 -5.77
CA ALA A 112 7.24 11.11 -7.14
C ALA A 112 6.12 11.01 -8.17
N GLU A 113 6.38 11.38 -9.40
CA GLU A 113 5.52 11.00 -10.53
C GLU A 113 5.63 9.51 -10.82
N GLY A 114 4.56 8.92 -11.34
CA GLY A 114 4.59 7.55 -11.82
C GLY A 114 3.26 6.80 -11.76
N PRO A 115 3.24 5.60 -12.32
CA PRO A 115 2.06 4.76 -12.43
C PRO A 115 1.65 4.14 -11.11
N PRO A 116 0.35 3.76 -10.96
CA PRO A 116 -0.12 3.01 -9.81
C PRO A 116 0.47 1.59 -9.76
N PHE A 117 0.53 1.03 -8.56
CA PHE A 117 0.95 -0.36 -8.32
C PHE A 117 0.32 -0.92 -7.04
N SER A 118 0.39 -2.23 -6.86
CA SER A 118 -0.02 -2.90 -5.64
C SER A 118 1.17 -3.49 -4.90
N VAL A 119 1.08 -3.51 -3.59
CA VAL A 119 2.03 -4.13 -2.67
C VAL A 119 1.34 -5.28 -1.95
N VAL A 120 1.95 -6.43 -1.92
CA VAL A 120 1.37 -7.60 -1.27
C VAL A 120 2.44 -8.44 -0.59
N ALA A 121 2.12 -8.98 0.59
CA ALA A 121 2.82 -10.13 1.10
C ALA A 121 2.64 -11.30 0.11
N ASP A 122 3.74 -12.00 -0.21
CA ASP A 122 3.72 -13.07 -1.21
C ASP A 122 3.01 -14.33 -0.69
N THR A 123 1.70 -14.21 -0.47
CA THR A 123 0.83 -15.32 -0.09
C THR A 123 -0.09 -15.72 -1.24
N LEU A 124 -0.50 -16.99 -1.27
CA LEU A 124 -1.47 -17.47 -2.26
C LEU A 124 -2.83 -16.78 -2.15
N ARG A 125 -3.18 -16.28 -0.97
CA ARG A 125 -4.47 -15.61 -0.70
C ARG A 125 -4.54 -14.19 -1.25
N ASN A 126 -3.41 -13.45 -1.23
CA ASN A 126 -3.34 -12.07 -1.70
C ASN A 126 -3.35 -11.97 -3.24
N ARG A 127 -2.71 -12.94 -3.90
CA ARG A 127 -2.49 -12.91 -5.35
C ARG A 127 -3.76 -12.75 -6.20
N PRO A 128 -4.88 -13.46 -5.94
CA PRO A 128 -6.06 -13.35 -6.80
C PRO A 128 -6.59 -11.92 -6.91
N ILE A 129 -6.73 -11.20 -5.79
CA ILE A 129 -7.22 -9.82 -5.79
C ILE A 129 -6.19 -8.88 -6.42
N ALA A 130 -4.90 -9.03 -6.07
CA ALA A 130 -3.84 -8.20 -6.62
C ALA A 130 -3.72 -8.33 -8.15
N TYR A 131 -3.94 -9.53 -8.70
CA TYR A 131 -3.93 -9.73 -10.15
C TYR A 131 -5.10 -9.05 -10.87
N GLU A 132 -6.26 -8.98 -10.24
CA GLU A 132 -7.44 -8.30 -10.82
C GLU A 132 -7.27 -6.78 -10.88
N LEU A 133 -6.44 -6.18 -10.02
CA LEU A 133 -6.14 -4.75 -10.06
C LEU A 133 -5.42 -4.29 -11.32
N ARG A 134 -4.84 -5.20 -12.12
CA ARG A 134 -4.21 -4.96 -13.44
C ARG A 134 -3.07 -3.94 -13.43
N VAL A 135 -2.49 -3.67 -12.27
CA VAL A 135 -1.30 -2.85 -12.09
C VAL A 135 -0.09 -3.73 -11.73
N PRO A 136 1.14 -3.24 -11.81
CA PRO A 136 2.31 -3.97 -11.33
C PRO A 136 2.14 -4.41 -9.87
N ILE A 137 2.58 -5.63 -9.56
CA ILE A 137 2.61 -6.14 -8.19
C ILE A 137 4.04 -6.06 -7.69
N ILE A 138 4.24 -5.44 -6.52
CA ILE A 138 5.53 -5.39 -5.84
C ILE A 138 5.56 -6.45 -4.75
N PHE A 139 6.56 -7.31 -4.83
CA PHE A 139 6.88 -8.32 -3.82
C PHE A 139 8.12 -7.90 -3.02
N GLY A 140 8.19 -8.31 -1.76
CA GLY A 140 9.34 -8.10 -0.89
C GLY A 140 9.40 -6.70 -0.27
N LEU A 141 8.40 -5.86 -0.46
CA LEU A 141 8.38 -4.54 0.19
C LEU A 141 8.10 -4.68 1.69
N GLU A 142 7.20 -5.56 2.09
CA GLU A 142 6.87 -5.87 3.48
C GLU A 142 8.05 -6.50 4.25
N GLU A 143 8.92 -7.22 3.54
CA GLU A 143 10.16 -7.78 4.11
C GLU A 143 11.25 -6.69 4.23
N ALA A 144 11.24 -5.71 3.32
CA ALA A 144 12.18 -4.59 3.32
C ALA A 144 11.77 -3.48 4.31
N VAL A 145 10.48 -3.31 4.55
CA VAL A 145 9.91 -2.25 5.41
C VAL A 145 9.08 -2.89 6.52
N GLU A 146 9.65 -2.93 7.69
CA GLU A 146 9.01 -3.51 8.87
C GLU A 146 8.03 -2.55 9.55
N GLY A 147 7.14 -3.12 10.39
CA GLY A 147 6.21 -2.36 11.24
C GLY A 147 5.08 -1.67 10.46
N THR A 148 4.71 -2.19 9.29
CA THR A 148 3.58 -1.71 8.51
C THR A 148 2.26 -2.33 8.97
N LEU A 149 1.15 -1.61 8.77
CA LEU A 149 -0.20 -2.14 8.99
C LEU A 149 -0.43 -3.41 8.15
N LEU A 150 0.01 -3.40 6.89
CA LEU A 150 -0.13 -4.55 6.00
C LEU A 150 0.61 -5.78 6.51
N GLY A 151 1.85 -5.61 6.98
CA GLY A 151 2.63 -6.70 7.57
C GLY A 151 1.93 -7.30 8.78
N TYR A 152 1.47 -6.45 9.71
CA TYR A 152 0.72 -6.87 10.89
C TYR A 152 -0.53 -7.68 10.54
N LEU A 153 -1.34 -7.20 9.60
CA LEU A 153 -2.56 -7.89 9.18
C LEU A 153 -2.28 -9.19 8.41
N ALA A 154 -1.21 -9.23 7.64
CA ALA A 154 -0.76 -10.45 6.96
C ALA A 154 -0.30 -11.52 7.96
N ASP A 155 0.41 -11.14 9.03
CA ASP A 155 0.83 -12.03 10.12
C ASP A 155 -0.36 -12.61 10.89
N LEU A 156 -1.46 -11.87 11.01
CA LEU A 156 -2.74 -12.37 11.54
C LEU A 156 -3.49 -13.29 10.56
N GLY A 157 -2.99 -13.47 9.33
CA GLY A 157 -3.57 -14.35 8.32
C GLY A 157 -4.66 -13.73 7.48
N HIS A 158 -4.82 -12.40 7.51
CA HIS A 158 -5.73 -11.67 6.64
C HIS A 158 -5.20 -11.55 5.21
N ILE A 159 -6.08 -11.20 4.28
CA ILE A 159 -5.73 -10.80 2.92
C ILE A 159 -5.46 -9.30 2.98
N ALA A 160 -4.19 -8.90 2.90
CA ALA A 160 -3.76 -7.51 3.04
C ALA A 160 -3.05 -7.05 1.76
N ILE A 161 -3.55 -5.96 1.17
CA ILE A 161 -3.07 -5.41 -0.10
C ILE A 161 -2.89 -3.91 0.07
N GLY A 162 -1.68 -3.41 -0.20
CA GLY A 162 -1.41 -1.99 -0.39
C GLY A 162 -1.70 -1.58 -1.83
N PHE A 163 -2.31 -0.44 -2.01
CA PHE A 163 -2.53 0.13 -3.33
C PHE A 163 -1.98 1.56 -3.38
N GLU A 164 -0.93 1.73 -4.15
CA GLU A 164 -0.26 2.98 -4.42
C GLU A 164 -0.82 3.57 -5.71
N ALA A 165 -1.61 4.63 -5.63
CA ALA A 165 -2.45 5.07 -6.75
C ALA A 165 -1.79 6.08 -7.70
N GLY A 166 -0.66 6.65 -7.32
CA GLY A 166 0.04 7.70 -8.09
C GLY A 166 0.60 8.79 -7.18
N GLN A 167 1.00 9.91 -7.76
CA GLN A 167 1.52 11.06 -7.04
C GLN A 167 0.44 11.72 -6.15
N HIS A 168 0.83 12.22 -4.96
CA HIS A 168 -0.11 12.78 -3.98
C HIS A 168 -1.06 13.83 -4.57
N GLU A 169 -0.53 14.77 -5.35
CA GLU A 169 -1.27 15.93 -5.87
C GLU A 169 -1.90 15.71 -7.24
N ASP A 170 -1.65 14.56 -7.89
CA ASP A 170 -2.26 14.24 -9.18
C ASP A 170 -3.75 13.88 -8.98
N PRO A 171 -4.69 14.62 -9.60
CA PRO A 171 -6.12 14.27 -9.55
C PRO A 171 -6.42 12.86 -10.03
N LEU A 172 -5.60 12.28 -10.91
CA LEU A 172 -5.73 10.91 -11.39
C LEU A 172 -5.52 9.88 -10.28
N THR A 173 -4.79 10.23 -9.22
CA THR A 173 -4.58 9.36 -8.04
C THR A 173 -5.90 9.00 -7.37
N ILE A 174 -6.81 9.96 -7.19
CA ILE A 174 -8.15 9.69 -6.64
C ILE A 174 -8.93 8.76 -7.57
N GLU A 175 -8.88 9.02 -8.87
CA GLU A 175 -9.59 8.20 -9.86
C GLU A 175 -9.03 6.75 -9.92
N ASN A 176 -7.73 6.58 -9.73
CA ASN A 176 -7.10 5.26 -9.66
C ASN A 176 -7.52 4.52 -8.38
N HIS A 177 -7.59 5.21 -7.23
CA HIS A 177 -8.14 4.64 -5.99
C HIS A 177 -9.58 4.17 -6.16
N VAL A 178 -10.45 5.02 -6.76
CA VAL A 178 -11.85 4.67 -7.03
C VAL A 178 -11.94 3.43 -7.92
N ALA A 179 -11.16 3.40 -8.99
CA ALA A 179 -11.12 2.25 -9.90
C ALA A 179 -10.66 0.97 -9.18
N ALA A 180 -9.58 1.06 -8.39
CA ALA A 180 -9.06 -0.06 -7.62
C ALA A 180 -10.09 -0.60 -6.61
N LEU A 181 -10.84 0.26 -5.94
CA LEU A 181 -11.88 -0.15 -5.00
C LEU A 181 -13.02 -0.91 -5.68
N TRP A 182 -13.51 -0.44 -6.84
CA TRP A 182 -14.55 -1.14 -7.59
C TRP A 182 -14.07 -2.53 -8.07
N VAL A 183 -12.85 -2.60 -8.61
CA VAL A 183 -12.24 -3.87 -9.03
C VAL A 183 -12.04 -4.80 -7.84
N ALA A 184 -11.49 -4.30 -6.72
CA ALA A 184 -11.24 -5.10 -5.53
C ALA A 184 -12.53 -5.64 -4.90
N MET A 185 -13.62 -4.86 -4.84
CA MET A 185 -14.91 -5.32 -4.33
C MET A 185 -15.47 -6.49 -5.15
N VAL A 186 -15.32 -6.45 -6.47
CA VAL A 186 -15.74 -7.57 -7.34
C VAL A 186 -14.80 -8.76 -7.19
N ALA A 187 -13.48 -8.54 -7.17
CA ALA A 187 -12.48 -9.58 -7.00
C ALA A 187 -12.60 -10.30 -5.64
N ALA A 188 -12.94 -9.57 -4.59
CA ALA A 188 -13.20 -10.11 -3.25
C ALA A 188 -14.61 -10.77 -3.12
N GLY A 189 -15.43 -10.72 -4.16
CA GLY A 189 -16.78 -11.31 -4.17
C GLY A 189 -17.84 -10.52 -3.39
N LEU A 190 -17.57 -9.28 -2.99
CA LEU A 190 -18.56 -8.40 -2.37
C LEU A 190 -19.67 -8.01 -3.34
N LEU A 191 -19.33 -7.80 -4.59
CA LEU A 191 -20.24 -7.47 -5.68
C LEU A 191 -20.09 -8.47 -6.80
N ARG A 192 -21.17 -8.72 -7.54
CA ARG A 192 -21.10 -9.48 -8.78
C ARG A 192 -20.67 -8.54 -9.90
N ARG A 193 -19.89 -9.02 -10.86
CA ARG A 193 -19.52 -8.26 -12.07
C ARG A 193 -20.74 -7.67 -12.77
N ALA A 194 -21.84 -8.41 -12.80
CA ALA A 194 -23.10 -7.97 -13.43
C ALA A 194 -23.74 -6.77 -12.73
N ASP A 195 -23.44 -6.52 -11.45
CA ASP A 195 -23.99 -5.41 -10.67
C ASP A 195 -23.19 -4.11 -10.85
N VAL A 196 -22.03 -4.18 -11.55
CA VAL A 196 -21.12 -3.05 -11.83
C VAL A 196 -20.89 -2.94 -13.35
N PRO A 197 -21.86 -2.40 -14.13
CA PRO A 197 -21.75 -2.32 -15.58
C PRO A 197 -20.51 -1.59 -16.09
N GLU A 198 -20.03 -0.58 -15.34
CA GLU A 198 -18.84 0.21 -15.63
C GLU A 198 -17.51 -0.44 -15.21
N LEU A 199 -17.52 -1.65 -14.66
CA LEU A 199 -16.32 -2.32 -14.17
C LEU A 199 -15.21 -2.38 -15.21
N SER A 200 -15.55 -2.62 -16.48
CA SER A 200 -14.57 -2.64 -17.58
C SER A 200 -13.82 -1.32 -17.73
N ARG A 201 -14.49 -0.19 -17.48
CA ARG A 201 -13.83 1.13 -17.51
C ARG A 201 -12.83 1.31 -16.36
N HIS A 202 -13.15 0.77 -15.19
CA HIS A 202 -12.22 0.79 -14.05
C HIS A 202 -11.01 -0.09 -14.31
N GLU A 203 -11.22 -1.28 -14.87
CA GLU A 203 -10.17 -2.20 -15.27
C GLU A 203 -9.27 -1.59 -16.35
N GLU A 204 -9.85 -1.03 -17.41
CA GLU A 204 -9.13 -0.37 -18.50
C GLU A 204 -8.32 0.84 -18.00
N ARG A 205 -8.90 1.63 -17.08
CA ARG A 205 -8.19 2.77 -16.48
C ARG A 205 -6.90 2.33 -15.81
N LEU A 206 -6.96 1.32 -14.94
CA LEU A 206 -5.81 0.80 -14.21
C LEU A 206 -4.77 0.20 -15.17
N GLU A 207 -5.22 -0.56 -16.16
CA GLU A 207 -4.36 -1.16 -17.17
C GLU A 207 -3.66 -0.10 -18.03
N GLN A 208 -4.36 0.96 -18.43
CA GLN A 208 -3.79 2.08 -19.17
C GLN A 208 -2.80 2.88 -18.33
N ALA A 209 -3.11 3.14 -17.05
CA ALA A 209 -2.22 3.84 -16.14
C ALA A 209 -0.89 3.09 -15.91
N ALA A 210 -0.88 1.77 -16.05
CA ALA A 210 0.28 0.90 -15.89
C ALA A 210 0.82 0.34 -17.22
N ALA A 211 0.41 0.91 -18.36
CA ALA A 211 0.77 0.38 -19.67
C ALA A 211 2.29 0.33 -19.89
N GLY A 212 2.78 -0.77 -20.45
CA GLY A 212 4.21 -0.97 -20.77
C GLY A 212 5.08 -1.33 -19.56
N LEU A 213 4.50 -1.52 -18.38
CA LEU A 213 5.24 -1.92 -17.20
C LEU A 213 5.25 -3.46 -17.00
N PRO A 214 6.25 -3.99 -16.27
CA PRO A 214 6.26 -5.39 -15.89
C PRO A 214 5.08 -5.70 -14.98
N ARG A 215 4.49 -6.89 -15.13
CA ARG A 215 3.36 -7.32 -14.29
C ARG A 215 3.73 -7.51 -12.82
N ALA A 216 4.99 -7.83 -12.55
CA ALA A 216 5.48 -7.99 -11.19
C ALA A 216 6.97 -7.64 -11.09
N VAL A 217 7.33 -7.07 -9.96
CA VAL A 217 8.71 -6.77 -9.59
C VAL A 217 8.98 -7.22 -8.16
N GLU A 218 10.25 -7.47 -7.85
CA GLU A 218 10.72 -7.84 -6.51
C GLU A 218 11.70 -6.78 -6.02
N ILE A 219 11.53 -6.30 -4.80
CA ILE A 219 12.50 -5.40 -4.15
C ILE A 219 13.81 -6.15 -3.96
N VAL A 220 14.90 -5.55 -4.43
CA VAL A 220 16.25 -6.08 -4.27
C VAL A 220 17.15 -5.15 -3.46
N TYR A 221 16.72 -3.91 -3.23
CA TYR A 221 17.45 -2.94 -2.42
C TYR A 221 16.52 -1.87 -1.87
N ARG A 222 16.73 -1.49 -0.62
CA ARG A 222 16.13 -0.35 0.07
C ARG A 222 17.23 0.62 0.47
N HIS A 223 17.11 1.87 0.10
CA HIS A 223 17.95 2.94 0.61
C HIS A 223 17.27 3.60 1.82
N ALA A 224 17.49 3.02 2.99
CA ALA A 224 16.96 3.58 4.23
C ALA A 224 17.69 4.87 4.60
N ILE A 225 16.94 5.88 5.03
CA ILE A 225 17.46 7.19 5.40
C ILE A 225 17.06 7.58 6.81
N ARG A 226 17.79 8.53 7.37
CA ARG A 226 17.51 9.19 8.64
C ARG A 226 17.77 10.69 8.50
N PRO A 227 17.21 11.54 9.34
CA PRO A 227 17.42 12.99 9.26
C PRO A 227 18.89 13.41 9.21
N GLU A 228 19.76 12.73 9.97
CA GLU A 228 21.20 13.00 10.02
C GLU A 228 21.95 12.67 8.72
N HIS A 229 21.35 11.91 7.80
CA HIS A 229 21.93 11.64 6.49
C HIS A 229 21.81 12.84 5.55
N GLU A 230 20.93 13.80 5.82
CA GLU A 230 20.68 14.96 4.94
C GLU A 230 20.40 14.54 3.48
N PHE A 231 19.71 13.40 3.33
CA PHE A 231 19.45 12.80 2.04
C PHE A 231 18.62 13.72 1.14
N ARG A 232 19.04 13.80 -0.12
CA ARG A 232 18.31 14.52 -1.16
C ARG A 232 18.36 13.76 -2.47
N MET A 233 17.20 13.38 -2.95
CA MET A 233 17.01 12.75 -4.25
C MET A 233 17.41 13.69 -5.38
N ASP A 234 18.15 13.22 -6.38
CA ASP A 234 18.37 14.00 -7.61
C ASP A 234 17.02 14.18 -8.34
N PRO A 235 16.74 15.35 -8.92
CA PRO A 235 15.46 15.62 -9.56
C PRO A 235 15.26 14.80 -10.83
N GLY A 236 14.00 14.52 -11.18
CA GLY A 236 13.61 13.95 -12.47
C GLY A 236 13.56 12.43 -12.53
N PHE A 237 13.74 11.72 -11.41
CA PHE A 237 13.42 10.30 -11.35
C PHE A 237 11.91 10.11 -11.16
N VAL A 238 11.33 9.23 -11.98
CA VAL A 238 9.94 8.82 -11.87
C VAL A 238 9.86 7.36 -11.42
N ASN A 239 8.75 7.01 -10.81
CA ASN A 239 8.50 5.65 -10.34
C ASN A 239 8.54 4.64 -11.51
N PHE A 240 9.15 3.48 -11.33
CA PHE A 240 9.44 2.47 -12.35
C PHE A 240 10.46 2.83 -13.44
N GLN A 241 11.11 3.98 -13.36
CA GLN A 241 12.17 4.33 -14.32
C GLN A 241 13.32 3.30 -14.27
N ALA A 242 13.77 2.88 -15.44
CA ALA A 242 14.95 2.00 -15.54
C ALA A 242 16.22 2.74 -15.11
N ILE A 243 17.02 2.10 -14.27
CA ILE A 243 18.30 2.62 -13.75
C ILE A 243 19.42 1.60 -13.95
N ARG A 244 20.66 2.10 -14.00
CA ARG A 244 21.87 1.29 -14.17
C ARG A 244 22.62 1.17 -12.85
N ARG A 245 23.36 0.09 -12.69
CA ARG A 245 24.31 -0.03 -11.56
C ARG A 245 25.30 1.14 -11.59
N GLY A 246 25.52 1.77 -10.44
CA GLY A 246 26.40 2.92 -10.27
C GLY A 246 25.83 4.23 -10.77
N GLN A 247 24.61 4.26 -11.33
CA GLN A 247 23.95 5.51 -11.69
C GLN A 247 23.71 6.31 -10.42
N ARG A 248 24.17 7.56 -10.39
CA ARG A 248 23.86 8.49 -9.30
C ARG A 248 22.36 8.76 -9.26
N LEU A 249 21.77 8.62 -8.06
CA LEU A 249 20.35 8.78 -7.81
C LEU A 249 20.06 9.91 -6.81
N ALA A 250 21.00 10.16 -5.91
CA ALA A 250 20.82 11.11 -4.83
C ALA A 250 22.18 11.62 -4.34
N ILE A 251 22.11 12.53 -3.38
CA ILE A 251 23.26 12.96 -2.58
C ILE A 251 22.86 12.92 -1.11
N ASP A 252 23.80 12.55 -0.25
CA ASP A 252 23.65 12.62 1.19
C ASP A 252 24.91 13.25 1.84
N ARG A 253 25.00 13.22 3.16
CA ARG A 253 26.13 13.75 3.92
C ARG A 253 27.47 13.08 3.58
N GLU A 254 27.45 11.83 3.13
CA GLU A 254 28.64 11.06 2.76
C GLU A 254 29.06 11.27 1.30
N GLY A 255 28.20 11.87 0.49
CA GLY A 255 28.45 12.19 -0.91
C GLY A 255 27.40 11.68 -1.88
N GLU A 256 27.84 11.19 -3.04
CA GLU A 256 26.96 10.69 -4.09
C GLU A 256 26.39 9.29 -3.75
N VAL A 257 25.08 9.17 -3.83
CA VAL A 257 24.37 7.90 -3.64
C VAL A 257 24.05 7.28 -5.01
N GLY A 258 24.73 6.18 -5.31
CA GLY A 258 24.54 5.44 -6.55
C GLY A 258 23.69 4.20 -6.40
N SER A 259 23.02 3.77 -7.48
CA SER A 259 22.31 2.49 -7.48
C SER A 259 23.25 1.30 -7.33
N PRO A 260 22.99 0.37 -6.38
CA PRO A 260 23.86 -0.82 -6.20
C PRO A 260 23.71 -1.85 -7.33
N SER A 261 22.60 -1.80 -8.07
CA SER A 261 22.31 -2.72 -9.17
C SER A 261 21.54 -2.04 -10.31
N ALA A 262 21.52 -2.67 -11.47
CA ALA A 262 20.57 -2.30 -12.51
C ALA A 262 19.17 -2.81 -12.12
N GLY A 263 18.11 -2.07 -12.50
CA GLY A 263 16.74 -2.39 -12.18
C GLY A 263 15.79 -1.24 -12.47
N ARG A 264 14.73 -1.16 -11.69
CA ARG A 264 13.78 -0.03 -11.71
C ARG A 264 13.79 0.66 -10.36
N ILE A 265 13.85 1.99 -10.37
CA ILE A 265 13.68 2.78 -9.15
C ILE A 265 12.20 2.81 -8.77
N LEU A 266 11.92 2.66 -7.48
CA LEU A 266 10.58 2.78 -6.94
C LEU A 266 10.57 3.81 -5.80
N MET A 267 9.49 4.57 -5.75
CA MET A 267 9.21 5.55 -4.70
C MET A 267 10.39 6.48 -4.40
N PRO A 268 11.03 7.13 -5.41
CA PRO A 268 12.05 8.13 -5.13
C PRO A 268 11.44 9.26 -4.30
N LEU A 269 12.11 9.61 -3.19
CA LEU A 269 11.58 10.50 -2.17
C LEU A 269 11.76 11.97 -2.55
N TYR A 270 10.64 12.66 -2.78
CA TYR A 270 10.60 14.11 -3.08
C TYR A 270 9.82 14.92 -2.04
N GLN A 271 9.57 14.32 -0.86
CA GLN A 271 8.92 15.00 0.27
C GLN A 271 9.87 15.13 1.46
N GLY A 272 9.54 16.03 2.39
CA GLY A 272 10.42 16.35 3.53
C GLY A 272 10.51 15.28 4.61
N LEU A 273 9.53 14.38 4.70
CA LEU A 273 9.47 13.32 5.71
C LEU A 273 9.41 11.94 5.05
N GLY A 274 10.17 11.01 5.61
CA GLY A 274 10.23 9.62 5.17
C GLY A 274 11.48 8.93 5.71
N GLU A 275 11.45 7.61 5.76
CA GLU A 275 12.56 6.77 6.20
C GLU A 275 13.21 6.00 5.04
N ASP A 276 12.65 6.15 3.84
CA ASP A 276 13.05 5.46 2.62
C ASP A 276 13.36 6.46 1.52
N GLY A 277 14.61 6.56 1.10
CA GLY A 277 15.05 7.45 0.02
C GLY A 277 14.60 6.95 -1.36
N PHE A 278 14.74 5.66 -1.60
CA PHE A 278 14.25 4.95 -2.79
C PHE A 278 14.40 3.43 -2.61
N PHE A 279 13.72 2.70 -3.47
CA PHE A 279 13.94 1.25 -3.62
C PHE A 279 14.45 0.93 -5.02
N VAL A 280 15.15 -0.20 -5.15
CA VAL A 280 15.50 -0.78 -6.46
C VAL A 280 14.78 -2.12 -6.58
N ALA A 281 14.08 -2.30 -7.69
CA ALA A 281 13.34 -3.51 -7.97
C ALA A 281 13.83 -4.20 -9.25
N ARG A 282 13.69 -5.52 -9.28
CA ARG A 282 13.95 -6.37 -10.43
C ARG A 282 12.66 -6.93 -10.99
N GLU A 283 12.56 -6.98 -12.30
CA GLU A 283 11.41 -7.60 -12.97
C GLU A 283 11.36 -9.12 -12.70
N LEU A 284 10.17 -9.60 -12.37
CA LEU A 284 9.88 -11.02 -12.21
C LEU A 284 9.27 -11.57 -13.50
N GLY A 285 10.00 -12.44 -14.17
CA GLY A 285 9.49 -13.16 -15.33
C GLY A 285 8.34 -14.12 -14.97
N ASN A 286 7.38 -14.33 -15.90
CA ASN A 286 6.22 -15.18 -15.69
C ASN A 286 6.56 -16.60 -15.21
N ALA A 287 7.68 -17.18 -15.65
CA ALA A 287 8.12 -18.51 -15.23
C ALA A 287 8.43 -18.56 -13.70
N ARG A 288 9.05 -17.51 -13.16
CA ARG A 288 9.32 -17.42 -11.71
C ARG A 288 8.05 -17.26 -10.89
N LEU A 289 7.09 -16.47 -11.37
CA LEU A 289 5.80 -16.30 -10.72
C LEU A 289 5.01 -17.62 -10.66
N GLN A 290 5.02 -18.40 -11.76
CA GLN A 290 4.38 -19.71 -11.82
C GLN A 290 5.08 -20.73 -10.92
N LEU A 291 6.42 -20.76 -10.91
CA LEU A 291 7.19 -21.65 -10.06
C LEU A 291 6.99 -21.34 -8.58
N SER A 292 7.01 -20.07 -8.18
CA SER A 292 6.72 -19.64 -6.80
C SER A 292 5.30 -20.06 -6.38
N ALA A 293 4.29 -19.90 -7.26
CA ALA A 293 2.93 -20.34 -6.98
C ALA A 293 2.82 -21.87 -6.81
N ALA A 294 3.52 -22.66 -7.65
CA ALA A 294 3.54 -24.10 -7.56
C ALA A 294 4.21 -24.62 -6.29
N LEU A 295 5.40 -24.06 -5.93
CA LEU A 295 6.13 -24.44 -4.73
C LEU A 295 5.37 -24.11 -3.43
N ARG A 296 4.59 -23.02 -3.41
CA ARG A 296 3.78 -22.68 -2.23
C ARG A 296 2.55 -23.57 -2.10
N LYS A 297 1.92 -23.99 -3.19
CA LYS A 297 0.85 -25.01 -3.15
C LYS A 297 1.35 -26.31 -2.51
N LEU A 298 2.53 -26.78 -2.88
CA LEU A 298 3.14 -27.99 -2.33
C LEU A 298 3.47 -27.88 -0.83
N ARG A 299 3.69 -26.67 -0.30
CA ARG A 299 3.93 -26.46 1.15
C ARG A 299 2.68 -26.34 1.99
N VAL A 300 1.54 -26.06 1.39
CA VAL A 300 0.25 -25.95 2.07
C VAL A 300 -0.46 -27.30 2.16
N ASP A 301 -0.15 -28.21 1.23
CA ASP A 301 -0.75 -29.55 1.13
C ASP A 301 0.09 -30.63 1.83
N GLY A 302 1.20 -30.29 2.50
CA GLY A 302 2.07 -31.16 3.30
C GLY A 302 2.14 -30.71 4.76
#